data_ead1311b63c7f4cab20d7440fc298f1e
#
_entry.id   ead1311b63c7f4cab20d7440fc298f1e
#
_cell.length_a   1.000
_cell.length_b   1.000
_cell.length_c   1.000
_cell.angle_alpha   90.00
_cell.angle_beta   90.00
_cell.angle_gamma   90.00
#
_symmetry.space_group_name_H-M   'P 1'
#
loop_
_entity.id
_entity.type
_entity.pdbx_description
1 polymer ?
#
loop_
_entity_poly.entity_id
_entity_poly.type
_entity_poly.pdbx_seq_one_letter_code
_entity_poly.pdbx_strand_id
1 'polypeptide(L)'
;MPQNRDSGAEGNRYGREFGKRVATALGAKKVSSGSNECDFNGERIVIHCARMKTGTVGVTRRMVEKLQAVLGAFEQVDGSYRVYRLPMQSYRDHMKPSRSLGRSAGNVFLVDRKVFEEHGSQLGAFHF
;
A
#
# COMPACT_ATOMS: atom_id res chain seq x y z
N MET A 1 12.55 12.85 16.72
CA MET A 1 11.62 13.98 16.63
C MET A 1 10.24 13.50 16.25
N PRO A 2 9.21 14.00 16.89
CA PRO A 2 7.86 13.66 16.46
C PRO A 2 7.58 14.22 15.07
N GLN A 3 6.83 13.48 14.30
CA GLN A 3 6.37 13.93 12.98
C GLN A 3 5.44 15.12 13.17
N ASN A 4 5.66 16.19 12.43
CA ASN A 4 4.79 17.35 12.50
C ASN A 4 3.54 17.15 11.63
N ARG A 5 2.56 18.03 11.77
CA ARG A 5 1.30 17.95 11.01
C ARG A 5 1.53 18.03 9.51
N ASP A 6 2.47 18.88 9.09
CA ASP A 6 2.73 19.11 7.67
C ASP A 6 3.29 17.85 7.00
N SER A 7 4.21 17.13 7.67
CA SER A 7 4.76 15.89 7.16
C SER A 7 3.68 14.80 7.05
N GLY A 8 2.80 14.70 8.05
CA GLY A 8 1.70 13.73 8.03
C GLY A 8 0.69 14.03 6.93
N ALA A 9 0.33 15.31 6.76
CA ALA A 9 -0.59 15.73 5.71
C ALA A 9 -0.01 15.49 4.32
N GLU A 10 1.29 15.74 4.15
CA GLU A 10 1.98 15.47 2.88
C GLU A 10 2.00 14.00 2.55
N GLY A 11 2.31 13.14 3.51
CA GLY A 11 2.32 11.70 3.33
C GLY A 11 0.95 11.16 2.93
N ASN A 12 -0.11 11.65 3.57
CA ASN A 12 -1.48 11.27 3.24
C ASN A 12 -1.89 11.74 1.85
N ARG A 13 -1.50 12.94 1.49
CA ARG A 13 -1.77 13.50 0.15
C ARG A 13 -1.08 12.68 -0.93
N TYR A 14 0.19 12.36 -0.72
CA TYR A 14 0.97 11.53 -1.63
C TYR A 14 0.29 10.18 -1.84
N GLY A 15 -0.07 9.49 -0.77
CA GLY A 15 -0.70 8.18 -0.86
C GLY A 15 -2.01 8.19 -1.62
N ARG A 16 -2.86 9.21 -1.37
CA ARG A 16 -4.14 9.34 -2.07
C ARG A 16 -3.94 9.66 -3.55
N GLU A 17 -3.05 10.59 -3.86
CA GLU A 17 -2.82 11.01 -5.24
C GLU A 17 -2.22 9.89 -6.08
N PHE A 18 -1.16 9.27 -5.61
CA PHE A 18 -0.51 8.19 -6.35
C PHE A 18 -1.35 6.92 -6.36
N GLY A 19 -2.07 6.63 -5.29
CA GLY A 19 -3.01 5.53 -5.27
C GLY A 19 -4.06 5.65 -6.36
N LYS A 20 -4.58 6.85 -6.56
CA LYS A 20 -5.53 7.14 -7.64
C LYS A 20 -4.91 6.92 -9.02
N ARG A 21 -3.68 7.38 -9.22
CA ARG A 21 -2.97 7.20 -10.50
C ARG A 21 -2.71 5.73 -10.80
N VAL A 22 -2.30 4.97 -9.79
CA VAL A 22 -2.08 3.53 -9.92
C VAL A 22 -3.40 2.83 -10.26
N ALA A 23 -4.46 3.16 -9.55
CA ALA A 23 -5.79 2.58 -9.80
C ALA A 23 -6.21 2.82 -11.26
N THR A 24 -6.05 4.05 -11.74
CA THR A 24 -6.38 4.40 -13.12
C THR A 24 -5.54 3.60 -14.11
N ALA A 25 -4.24 3.51 -13.88
CA ALA A 25 -3.33 2.79 -14.77
C ALA A 25 -3.66 1.29 -14.86
N LEU A 26 -4.11 0.70 -13.75
CA LEU A 26 -4.47 -0.71 -13.70
C LEU A 26 -5.91 -1.00 -14.14
N GLY A 27 -6.72 0.03 -14.29
CA GLY A 27 -8.15 -0.16 -14.52
C GLY A 27 -8.90 -0.60 -13.28
N ALA A 28 -8.34 -0.37 -12.09
CA ALA A 28 -9.01 -0.67 -10.84
C ALA A 28 -10.03 0.42 -10.51
N LYS A 29 -11.13 0.04 -9.87
CA LYS A 29 -12.21 0.96 -9.55
C LYS A 29 -12.22 1.24 -8.05
N LYS A 30 -12.01 2.49 -7.68
CA LYS A 30 -12.00 2.89 -6.26
C LYS A 30 -13.40 2.73 -5.65
N VAL A 31 -13.42 2.21 -4.44
CA VAL A 31 -14.66 2.02 -3.67
C VAL A 31 -15.21 3.35 -3.17
N SER A 32 -14.31 4.26 -2.78
CA SER A 32 -14.69 5.60 -2.33
C SER A 32 -13.54 6.56 -2.57
N SER A 33 -13.83 7.86 -2.56
CA SER A 33 -12.82 8.90 -2.78
C SER A 33 -11.82 9.02 -1.61
N GLY A 34 -12.21 8.60 -0.42
CA GLY A 34 -11.37 8.75 0.77
C GLY A 34 -10.50 7.54 1.09
N SER A 35 -10.53 6.51 0.26
CA SER A 35 -9.80 5.27 0.51
C SER A 35 -9.08 4.80 -0.75
N ASN A 36 -8.00 4.06 -0.58
CA ASN A 36 -7.31 3.38 -1.68
C ASN A 36 -7.79 1.93 -1.86
N GLU A 37 -8.91 1.58 -1.22
CA GLU A 37 -9.56 0.30 -1.49
C GLU A 37 -10.19 0.33 -2.88
N CYS A 38 -10.00 -0.74 -3.64
CA CYS A 38 -10.46 -0.83 -5.02
C CYS A 38 -11.04 -2.19 -5.32
N ASP A 39 -11.91 -2.22 -6.33
CA ASP A 39 -12.30 -3.46 -6.99
C ASP A 39 -11.36 -3.64 -8.20
N PHE A 40 -10.69 -4.77 -8.24
CA PHE A 40 -9.73 -5.08 -9.29
C PHE A 40 -9.77 -6.56 -9.61
N ASN A 41 -10.08 -6.90 -10.88
CA ASN A 41 -10.17 -8.28 -11.34
C ASN A 41 -11.08 -9.17 -10.49
N GLY A 42 -12.19 -8.60 -10.01
CA GLY A 42 -13.15 -9.33 -9.19
C GLY A 42 -12.76 -9.46 -7.73
N GLU A 43 -11.68 -8.80 -7.31
CA GLU A 43 -11.21 -8.83 -5.93
C GLU A 43 -11.29 -7.45 -5.29
N ARG A 44 -11.50 -7.43 -3.98
CA ARG A 44 -11.38 -6.19 -3.20
C ARG A 44 -9.96 -6.11 -2.67
N ILE A 45 -9.25 -5.04 -3.06
CA ILE A 45 -7.82 -4.86 -2.76
C ILE A 45 -7.59 -3.44 -2.20
N VAL A 46 -6.40 -3.20 -1.69
CA VAL A 46 -5.96 -1.85 -1.32
C VAL A 46 -4.64 -1.56 -2.05
N ILE A 47 -4.49 -0.31 -2.49
CA ILE A 47 -3.26 0.15 -3.14
C ILE A 47 -2.46 0.97 -2.13
N HIS A 48 -1.20 0.60 -1.93
CA HIS A 48 -0.27 1.33 -1.09
C HIS A 48 0.93 1.75 -1.92
N CYS A 49 1.14 3.08 -2.02
CA CYS A 49 2.27 3.64 -2.76
C CYS A 49 3.40 3.98 -1.80
N ALA A 50 4.61 3.62 -2.16
CA ALA A 50 5.77 3.86 -1.32
C ALA A 50 6.87 4.55 -2.11
N ARG A 51 7.42 5.61 -1.54
CA ARG A 51 8.59 6.28 -2.09
C ARG A 51 9.81 5.40 -1.92
N MET A 52 10.86 5.71 -2.67
CA MET A 52 12.09 4.90 -2.73
C MET A 52 12.68 4.59 -1.36
N LYS A 53 12.59 5.54 -0.42
CA LYS A 53 13.14 5.39 0.93
C LYS A 53 12.23 4.64 1.90
N THR A 54 11.00 4.35 1.52
CA THR A 54 10.05 3.67 2.39
C THR A 54 10.23 2.16 2.25
N GLY A 55 10.61 1.52 3.34
CA GLY A 55 10.92 0.09 3.33
C GLY A 55 9.78 -0.84 3.72
N THR A 56 8.63 -0.28 4.14
CA THR A 56 7.51 -1.10 4.62
C THR A 56 6.18 -0.60 4.07
N VAL A 57 5.22 -1.52 4.04
CA VAL A 57 3.83 -1.23 3.71
C VAL A 57 2.99 -1.51 4.95
N GLY A 58 2.12 -0.58 5.32
CA GLY A 58 1.24 -0.72 6.48
C GLY A 58 -0.23 -0.86 6.05
N VAL A 59 -0.91 -1.84 6.63
CA VAL A 59 -2.32 -2.10 6.35
C VAL A 59 -3.04 -2.29 7.68
N THR A 60 -4.25 -1.74 7.81
CA THR A 60 -5.01 -1.82 9.06
C THR A 60 -5.53 -3.23 9.30
N ARG A 61 -5.83 -3.53 10.56
CA ARG A 61 -6.44 -4.80 10.95
C ARG A 61 -7.71 -5.09 10.15
N ARG A 62 -8.58 -4.09 9.99
CA ARG A 62 -9.81 -4.24 9.22
C ARG A 62 -9.54 -4.69 7.79
N MET A 63 -8.54 -4.09 7.15
CA MET A 63 -8.17 -4.45 5.78
C MET A 63 -7.60 -5.85 5.70
N VAL A 64 -6.76 -6.23 6.65
CA VAL A 64 -6.20 -7.59 6.72
C VAL A 64 -7.31 -8.64 6.81
N GLU A 65 -8.37 -8.34 7.53
CA GLU A 65 -9.49 -9.26 7.72
C GLU A 65 -10.44 -9.33 6.52
N LYS A 66 -10.55 -8.24 5.75
CA LYS A 66 -11.57 -8.11 4.71
C LYS A 66 -11.07 -8.20 3.28
N LEU A 67 -9.83 -7.78 3.03
CA LEU A 67 -9.35 -7.66 1.66
C LEU A 67 -8.68 -8.95 1.17
N GLN A 68 -8.66 -9.13 -0.12
CA GLN A 68 -8.13 -10.34 -0.75
C GLN A 68 -6.67 -10.22 -1.13
N ALA A 69 -6.18 -8.98 -1.33
CA ALA A 69 -4.78 -8.73 -1.67
C ALA A 69 -4.39 -7.30 -1.35
N VAL A 70 -3.10 -7.06 -1.29
CA VAL A 70 -2.51 -5.73 -1.18
C VAL A 70 -1.69 -5.48 -2.43
N LEU A 71 -1.92 -4.33 -3.08
CA LEU A 71 -1.07 -3.90 -4.19
C LEU A 71 -0.06 -2.89 -3.67
N GLY A 72 1.21 -3.22 -3.77
CA GLY A 72 2.29 -2.30 -3.41
C GLY A 72 2.86 -1.66 -4.67
N ALA A 73 2.82 -0.34 -4.73
CA ALA A 73 3.40 0.42 -5.84
C ALA A 73 4.66 1.12 -5.33
N PHE A 74 5.82 0.69 -5.80
CA PHE A 74 7.11 1.09 -5.25
C PHE A 74 7.90 1.93 -6.22
N GLU A 75 8.27 3.14 -5.78
CA GLU A 75 9.09 4.06 -6.55
C GLU A 75 10.47 3.48 -6.81
N GLN A 76 10.92 3.57 -8.06
CA GLN A 76 12.22 3.10 -8.52
C GLN A 76 13.17 4.27 -8.74
N VAL A 77 14.46 3.96 -8.91
CA VAL A 77 15.50 4.97 -9.13
C VAL A 77 15.21 5.84 -10.35
N ASP A 78 14.61 5.28 -11.39
CA ASP A 78 14.28 6.01 -12.62
C ASP A 78 12.99 6.80 -12.54
N GLY A 79 12.34 6.83 -11.38
CA GLY A 79 11.08 7.53 -11.18
C GLY A 79 9.84 6.73 -11.55
N SER A 80 10.00 5.52 -12.08
CA SER A 80 8.85 4.65 -12.33
C SER A 80 8.36 4.03 -11.03
N TYR A 81 7.16 3.44 -11.09
CA TYR A 81 6.59 2.67 -9.98
C TYR A 81 6.36 1.25 -10.44
N ARG A 82 6.96 0.30 -9.75
CA ARG A 82 6.66 -1.12 -9.96
C ARG A 82 5.53 -1.53 -9.04
N VAL A 83 4.53 -2.17 -9.60
CA VAL A 83 3.33 -2.58 -8.86
C VAL A 83 3.32 -4.09 -8.72
N TYR A 84 3.17 -4.53 -7.48
CA TYR A 84 3.10 -5.96 -7.12
C TYR A 84 1.78 -6.25 -6.42
N ARG A 85 1.19 -7.40 -6.74
CA ARG A 85 0.05 -7.93 -6.00
C ARG A 85 0.55 -8.98 -5.01
N LEU A 86 0.28 -8.75 -3.72
CA LEU A 86 0.60 -9.72 -2.67
C LEU A 86 -0.72 -10.27 -2.12
N PRO A 87 -0.98 -11.59 -2.25
CA PRO A 87 -2.19 -12.19 -1.69
C PRO A 87 -2.26 -11.93 -0.18
N MET A 88 -3.47 -11.75 0.35
CA MET A 88 -3.61 -11.43 1.78
C MET A 88 -3.05 -12.54 2.67
N GLN A 89 -3.11 -13.80 2.25
CA GLN A 89 -2.50 -14.88 3.02
C GLN A 89 -0.99 -14.68 3.17
N SER A 90 -0.30 -14.33 2.08
CA SER A 90 1.14 -14.03 2.13
C SER A 90 1.42 -12.80 2.99
N TYR A 91 0.55 -11.79 2.92
CA TYR A 91 0.67 -10.61 3.78
C TYR A 91 0.61 -11.00 5.25
N ARG A 92 -0.37 -11.82 5.63
CA ARG A 92 -0.51 -12.30 7.01
C ARG A 92 0.69 -13.12 7.47
N ASP A 93 1.24 -13.92 6.58
CA ASP A 93 2.38 -14.80 6.91
C ASP A 93 3.64 -14.01 7.24
N HIS A 94 3.75 -12.78 6.74
CA HIS A 94 4.96 -11.95 6.89
C HIS A 94 4.74 -10.68 7.70
N MET A 95 3.51 -10.36 8.07
CA MET A 95 3.20 -9.10 8.74
C MET A 95 3.67 -9.08 10.18
N LYS A 96 4.02 -7.87 10.63
CA LYS A 96 4.41 -7.58 12.01
C LYS A 96 3.58 -6.41 12.51
N PRO A 97 3.18 -6.41 13.80
CA PRO A 97 2.45 -5.25 14.33
C PRO A 97 3.33 -4.01 14.30
N SER A 98 2.71 -2.88 13.98
CA SER A 98 3.39 -1.59 14.04
C SER A 98 3.77 -1.28 15.48
N ARG A 99 4.97 -0.70 15.66
CA ARG A 99 5.44 -0.25 16.97
C ARG A 99 4.96 1.15 17.32
N SER A 100 4.14 1.74 16.47
CA SER A 100 3.58 3.07 16.73
C SER A 100 2.80 3.09 18.03
N LEU A 101 2.94 4.18 18.77
CA LEU A 101 2.18 4.41 19.99
C LEU A 101 0.85 5.09 19.64
N GLY A 102 -0.08 5.11 20.59
CA GLY A 102 -1.36 5.77 20.45
C GLY A 102 -2.37 4.96 19.65
N ARG A 103 -3.17 5.65 18.84
CA ARG A 103 -4.31 5.03 18.14
C ARG A 103 -3.92 3.94 17.15
N SER A 104 -2.71 4.01 16.61
CA SER A 104 -2.23 3.02 15.64
C SER A 104 -1.71 1.75 16.31
N ALA A 105 -1.49 1.77 17.61
CA ALA A 105 -0.91 0.65 18.32
C ALA A 105 -1.80 -0.59 18.20
N GLY A 106 -1.25 -1.68 17.65
CA GLY A 106 -1.98 -2.93 17.49
C GLY A 106 -3.02 -2.94 16.37
N ASN A 107 -3.18 -1.83 15.63
CA ASN A 107 -4.18 -1.72 14.57
C ASN A 107 -3.60 -1.65 13.17
N VAL A 108 -2.28 -1.55 13.05
CA VAL A 108 -1.59 -1.52 11.76
C VAL A 108 -0.55 -2.63 11.74
N PHE A 109 -0.52 -3.36 10.63
CA PHE A 109 0.43 -4.44 10.42
C PHE A 109 1.34 -4.11 9.24
N LEU A 110 2.64 -4.30 9.43
CA LEU A 110 3.67 -3.93 8.46
C LEU A 110 4.26 -5.15 7.78
N VAL A 111 4.52 -5.02 6.49
CA VAL A 111 5.25 -6.01 5.69
C VAL A 111 6.39 -5.29 4.98
N ASP A 112 7.57 -5.89 4.97
CA ASP A 112 8.72 -5.33 4.27
C ASP A 112 8.48 -5.32 2.77
N ARG A 113 8.97 -4.27 2.11
CA ARG A 113 8.88 -4.09 0.67
C ARG A 113 9.36 -5.31 -0.11
N LYS A 114 10.47 -5.91 0.33
CA LYS A 114 11.04 -7.08 -0.35
C LYS A 114 10.12 -8.29 -0.40
N VAL A 115 9.18 -8.40 0.54
CA VAL A 115 8.20 -9.50 0.54
C VAL A 115 7.31 -9.41 -0.69
N PHE A 116 6.94 -8.20 -1.10
CA PHE A 116 6.18 -8.00 -2.34
C PHE A 116 6.98 -8.45 -3.57
N GLU A 117 8.28 -8.17 -3.57
CA GLU A 117 9.14 -8.56 -4.70
C GLU A 117 9.38 -10.06 -4.74
N GLU A 118 9.52 -10.71 -3.58
CA GLU A 118 9.81 -12.15 -3.48
C GLU A 118 8.58 -13.03 -3.61
N HIS A 119 7.45 -12.61 -3.03
CA HIS A 119 6.24 -13.42 -2.91
C HIS A 119 5.04 -12.89 -3.67
N GLY A 120 5.11 -11.67 -4.18
CA GLY A 120 4.05 -11.06 -4.96
C GLY A 120 4.20 -11.33 -6.45
N SER A 121 3.18 -10.90 -7.21
CA SER A 121 3.20 -10.96 -8.66
C SER A 121 3.32 -9.54 -9.21
N GLN A 122 4.29 -9.29 -10.07
CA GLN A 122 4.46 -7.98 -10.68
C GLN A 122 3.35 -7.74 -11.70
N LEU A 123 2.64 -6.64 -11.54
CA LEU A 123 1.54 -6.26 -12.45
C LEU A 123 2.00 -5.31 -13.55
N GLY A 124 3.12 -4.63 -13.34
CA GLY A 124 3.66 -3.71 -14.32
C GLY A 124 4.54 -2.65 -13.70
N ALA A 125 5.09 -1.81 -14.57
CA ALA A 125 5.88 -0.64 -14.18
C ALA A 125 5.30 0.58 -14.90
N PHE A 126 5.11 1.67 -14.18
CA PHE A 126 4.39 2.83 -14.69
C PHE A 126 5.14 4.12 -14.38
N HIS A 127 5.01 5.08 -15.28
CA HIS A 127 5.47 6.46 -15.06
C HIS A 127 4.24 7.35 -14.90
N PHE A 128 4.26 8.17 -13.88
CA PHE A 128 3.13 9.07 -13.59
C PHE A 128 3.51 10.54 -13.69
#